data_868fe7b3c8da5302d2458e39d1e13452
#
_entry.id   868fe7b3c8da5302d2458e39d1e13452
#
_cell.length_a   1.000
_cell.length_b   1.000
_cell.length_c   1.000
_cell.angle_alpha   90.00
_cell.angle_beta   90.00
_cell.angle_gamma   90.00
#
_symmetry.space_group_name_H-M   'P 1'
#
loop_
_entity.id
_entity.type
_entity.pdbx_description
1 polymer ?
#
loop_
_entity_poly.entity_id
_entity_poly.type
_entity_poly.pdbx_seq_one_letter_code
_entity_poly.pdbx_strand_id
1 'polypeptide(L)'
;MPEILLHQYASSPFAEKIRVCLGIKGLAWGAVDEPVIMPKPELIALTGGYRRIPVMQIGADIYCDSQLIVRELERRFPEPTLFPTGDRGLIQATALWTDRVVFQAAVAIIFGGLGDNVPSAFIKDREALRGGSFDTASMGAAVPHMMGQLRAHVALLAEQLADGRTFLTGERPGLADANSYYNLWFIRSAYPPATTAFDQLPHIGDWLERVRAIGHGERAEVSREAALDIAHKSEPLAGTIATQDAKHAGKQVTIAADDYGRDQVCGVLVGSSEHHISVRREDPIAGQVVVHFPRIGYSIDS
;
A
#
# COMPACT_ATOMS: atom_id res chain seq x y z
N MET A 1 12.36 7.66 -19.42
CA MET A 1 12.11 6.99 -18.12
C MET A 1 10.62 6.79 -17.97
N PRO A 2 10.15 5.78 -17.24
CA PRO A 2 8.72 5.61 -16.98
C PRO A 2 8.15 6.84 -16.26
N GLU A 3 6.88 7.18 -16.54
CA GLU A 3 6.16 8.27 -15.87
C GLU A 3 5.89 7.95 -14.40
N ILE A 4 5.55 6.67 -14.11
CA ILE A 4 5.22 6.18 -12.77
C ILE A 4 6.49 5.65 -12.11
N LEU A 5 6.84 6.16 -10.93
CA LEU A 5 7.84 5.57 -10.05
C LEU A 5 7.14 4.99 -8.82
N LEU A 6 7.56 3.81 -8.40
CA LEU A 6 7.06 3.17 -7.18
C LEU A 6 8.24 2.94 -6.23
N HIS A 7 8.27 3.71 -5.14
CA HIS A 7 9.16 3.49 -4.02
C HIS A 7 8.68 2.27 -3.26
N GLN A 8 9.49 1.22 -3.24
CA GLN A 8 9.09 -0.10 -2.79
C GLN A 8 10.28 -0.90 -2.26
N TYR A 9 10.04 -2.05 -1.67
CA TYR A 9 11.02 -3.14 -1.49
C TYR A 9 10.34 -4.47 -1.78
N ALA A 10 11.13 -5.45 -2.25
CA ALA A 10 10.61 -6.70 -2.82
C ALA A 10 9.66 -7.47 -1.88
N SER A 11 9.97 -7.52 -0.57
CA SER A 11 9.17 -8.23 0.44
C SER A 11 7.97 -7.44 1.00
N SER A 12 7.68 -6.22 0.49
CA SER A 12 6.56 -5.42 0.97
C SER A 12 5.22 -5.96 0.46
N PRO A 13 4.30 -6.37 1.35
CA PRO A 13 2.98 -6.85 0.95
C PRO A 13 2.12 -5.75 0.31
N PHE A 14 2.12 -4.54 0.84
CA PHE A 14 1.39 -3.43 0.23
C PHE A 14 1.99 -2.97 -1.11
N ALA A 15 3.32 -3.10 -1.29
CA ALA A 15 3.91 -2.89 -2.61
C ALA A 15 3.49 -3.99 -3.59
N GLU A 16 3.37 -5.26 -3.15
CA GLU A 16 2.86 -6.35 -3.99
C GLU A 16 1.44 -6.06 -4.48
N LYS A 17 0.55 -5.56 -3.62
CA LYS A 17 -0.78 -5.10 -4.02
C LYS A 17 -0.72 -4.12 -5.20
N ILE A 18 0.16 -3.12 -5.12
CA ILE A 18 0.29 -2.11 -6.19
C ILE A 18 0.97 -2.71 -7.43
N ARG A 19 1.98 -3.58 -7.27
CA ARG A 19 2.62 -4.28 -8.41
C ARG A 19 1.60 -5.11 -9.20
N VAL A 20 0.70 -5.82 -8.52
CA VAL A 20 -0.40 -6.55 -9.18
C VAL A 20 -1.34 -5.58 -9.91
N CYS A 21 -1.69 -4.44 -9.32
CA CYS A 21 -2.50 -3.42 -9.99
C CYS A 21 -1.82 -2.88 -11.26
N LEU A 22 -0.50 -2.66 -11.21
CA LEU A 22 0.29 -2.25 -12.38
C LEU A 22 0.29 -3.35 -13.47
N GLY A 23 0.36 -4.62 -13.05
CA GLY A 23 0.23 -5.78 -13.94
C GLY A 23 -1.14 -5.86 -14.60
N ILE A 24 -2.23 -5.73 -13.83
CA ILE A 24 -3.61 -5.72 -14.36
C ILE A 24 -3.77 -4.63 -15.43
N LYS A 25 -3.16 -3.47 -15.21
CA LYS A 25 -3.21 -2.33 -16.13
C LYS A 25 -2.19 -2.41 -17.28
N GLY A 26 -1.25 -3.35 -17.25
CA GLY A 26 -0.20 -3.48 -18.26
C GLY A 26 0.72 -2.26 -18.34
N LEU A 27 0.96 -1.56 -17.21
CA LEU A 27 1.70 -0.32 -17.19
C LEU A 27 3.21 -0.53 -17.09
N ALA A 28 3.96 0.37 -17.73
CA ALA A 28 5.39 0.53 -17.52
C ALA A 28 5.66 1.43 -16.31
N TRP A 29 6.59 1.03 -15.44
CA TRP A 29 6.90 1.76 -14.21
C TRP A 29 8.35 1.58 -13.76
N GLY A 30 8.84 2.57 -13.02
CA GLY A 30 10.17 2.55 -12.42
C GLY A 30 10.12 2.06 -10.98
N ALA A 31 10.89 1.01 -10.67
CA ALA A 31 11.07 0.53 -9.31
C ALA A 31 12.18 1.32 -8.62
N VAL A 32 11.84 2.03 -7.57
CA VAL A 32 12.80 2.72 -6.68
C VAL A 32 12.92 1.87 -5.41
N ASP A 33 13.99 1.08 -5.31
CA ASP A 33 14.16 0.17 -4.19
C ASP A 33 14.61 0.91 -2.92
N GLU A 34 13.75 0.86 -1.91
CA GLU A 34 13.94 1.45 -0.60
C GLU A 34 14.47 0.43 0.42
N PRO A 35 15.26 0.86 1.42
CA PRO A 35 15.58 0.00 2.55
C PRO A 35 14.31 -0.48 3.28
N VAL A 36 14.33 -1.72 3.79
CA VAL A 36 13.19 -2.28 4.57
C VAL A 36 12.96 -1.51 5.87
N ILE A 37 14.07 -1.04 6.50
CA ILE A 37 14.07 -0.28 7.76
C ILE A 37 14.69 1.12 7.52
N MET A 38 14.49 2.02 8.48
CA MET A 38 15.16 3.33 8.45
C MET A 38 16.70 3.20 8.60
N PRO A 39 17.48 4.16 8.05
CA PRO A 39 17.07 5.43 7.43
C PRO A 39 16.69 5.31 5.95
N LYS A 40 15.83 6.23 5.47
CA LYS A 40 15.39 6.39 4.08
C LYS A 40 15.46 7.86 3.67
N PRO A 41 16.65 8.46 3.61
CA PRO A 41 16.78 9.90 3.49
C PRO A 41 16.13 10.46 2.22
N GLU A 42 16.25 9.79 1.08
CA GLU A 42 15.68 10.21 -0.20
C GLU A 42 14.15 10.18 -0.15
N LEU A 43 13.56 9.11 0.39
CA LEU A 43 12.12 9.01 0.56
C LEU A 43 11.58 10.09 1.51
N ILE A 44 12.27 10.37 2.60
CA ILE A 44 11.87 11.39 3.58
C ILE A 44 11.95 12.79 2.96
N ALA A 45 12.94 13.07 2.10
CA ALA A 45 13.00 14.32 1.36
C ALA A 45 11.74 14.53 0.50
N LEU A 46 11.29 13.49 -0.21
CA LEU A 46 10.07 13.52 -1.03
C LEU A 46 8.80 13.65 -0.17
N THR A 47 8.67 12.84 0.87
CA THR A 47 7.41 12.68 1.61
C THR A 47 7.24 13.64 2.79
N GLY A 48 8.34 14.18 3.34
CA GLY A 48 8.33 15.06 4.52
C GLY A 48 8.20 14.34 5.85
N GLY A 49 8.43 13.02 5.89
CA GLY A 49 8.37 12.23 7.12
C GLY A 49 7.61 10.91 6.95
N TYR A 50 6.69 10.81 6.01
CA TYR A 50 5.97 9.55 5.77
C TYR A 50 6.93 8.48 5.26
N ARG A 51 7.06 7.37 6.00
CA ARG A 51 8.05 6.31 5.75
C ARG A 51 7.48 4.94 5.40
N ARG A 52 6.15 4.83 5.32
CA ARG A 52 5.50 3.58 4.90
C ARG A 52 5.71 3.35 3.40
N ILE A 53 5.71 2.10 3.00
CA ILE A 53 5.86 1.64 1.62
C ILE A 53 4.59 0.88 1.22
N PRO A 54 4.06 1.07 -0.02
CA PRO A 54 4.64 1.83 -1.13
C PRO A 54 4.32 3.32 -1.10
N VAL A 55 5.14 4.10 -1.83
CA VAL A 55 4.85 5.47 -2.24
C VAL A 55 4.95 5.54 -3.77
N MET A 56 3.97 6.14 -4.43
CA MET A 56 4.03 6.38 -5.87
C MET A 56 4.44 7.83 -6.12
N GLN A 57 5.31 8.02 -7.10
CA GLN A 57 5.77 9.34 -7.54
C GLN A 57 5.45 9.52 -9.02
N ILE A 58 4.93 10.71 -9.37
CA ILE A 58 4.77 11.16 -10.75
C ILE A 58 5.26 12.60 -10.81
N GLY A 59 6.45 12.80 -11.35
CA GLY A 59 7.11 14.11 -11.28
C GLY A 59 7.34 14.58 -9.85
N ALA A 60 6.79 15.73 -9.47
CA ALA A 60 6.83 16.30 -8.13
C ALA A 60 5.58 15.99 -7.28
N ASP A 61 4.66 15.14 -7.78
CA ASP A 61 3.48 14.65 -7.05
C ASP A 61 3.80 13.32 -6.39
N ILE A 62 3.67 13.27 -5.06
CA ILE A 62 4.05 12.13 -4.22
C ILE A 62 2.79 11.55 -3.56
N TYR A 63 2.40 10.35 -3.96
CA TYR A 63 1.16 9.68 -3.50
C TYR A 63 1.48 8.67 -2.42
N CYS A 64 1.06 8.95 -1.20
CA CYS A 64 1.22 8.08 -0.03
C CYS A 64 0.01 7.18 0.14
N ASP A 65 0.26 5.94 0.60
CA ASP A 65 -0.72 4.91 0.87
C ASP A 65 -1.34 4.24 -0.38
N SER A 66 -1.44 2.91 -0.32
CA SER A 66 -1.96 2.08 -1.41
C SER A 66 -3.40 2.43 -1.81
N GLN A 67 -4.23 2.94 -0.88
CA GLN A 67 -5.59 3.40 -1.17
C GLN A 67 -5.61 4.54 -2.19
N LEU A 68 -4.74 5.54 -1.98
CA LEU A 68 -4.66 6.69 -2.87
C LEU A 68 -3.95 6.34 -4.17
N ILE A 69 -2.88 5.53 -4.11
CA ILE A 69 -2.16 5.06 -5.30
C ILE A 69 -3.13 4.39 -6.28
N VAL A 70 -3.97 3.46 -5.80
CA VAL A 70 -4.97 2.77 -6.64
C VAL A 70 -5.94 3.78 -7.30
N ARG A 71 -6.41 4.77 -6.55
CA ARG A 71 -7.33 5.79 -7.09
C ARG A 71 -6.66 6.62 -8.18
N GLU A 72 -5.42 6.99 -7.99
CA GLU A 72 -4.68 7.79 -8.95
C GLU A 72 -4.31 6.99 -10.20
N LEU A 73 -3.92 5.72 -10.06
CA LEU A 73 -3.73 4.81 -11.20
C LEU A 73 -4.99 4.66 -12.02
N GLU A 74 -6.15 4.46 -11.38
CA GLU A 74 -7.44 4.35 -12.07
C GLU A 74 -7.87 5.66 -12.75
N ARG A 75 -7.57 6.79 -12.13
CA ARG A 75 -7.90 8.11 -12.69
C ARG A 75 -7.09 8.43 -13.94
N ARG A 76 -5.77 8.15 -13.90
CA ARG A 76 -4.86 8.44 -15.01
C ARG A 76 -4.95 7.42 -16.14
N PHE A 77 -5.13 6.17 -15.79
CA PHE A 77 -5.15 5.05 -16.71
C PHE A 77 -6.45 4.26 -16.52
N PRO A 78 -7.60 4.77 -17.01
CA PRO A 78 -8.89 4.14 -16.75
C PRO A 78 -9.06 2.75 -17.38
N GLU A 79 -8.28 2.44 -18.43
CA GLU A 79 -8.35 1.14 -19.10
C GLU A 79 -6.98 0.44 -19.13
N PRO A 80 -6.95 -0.88 -18.89
CA PRO A 80 -8.04 -1.69 -18.34
C PRO A 80 -8.38 -1.27 -16.89
N THR A 81 -9.67 -1.23 -16.57
CA THR A 81 -10.14 -0.78 -15.25
C THR A 81 -9.81 -1.78 -14.15
N LEU A 82 -9.50 -1.29 -12.94
CA LEU A 82 -9.38 -2.09 -11.71
C LEU A 82 -10.75 -2.48 -11.11
N PHE A 83 -11.86 -2.02 -11.72
CA PHE A 83 -13.24 -2.23 -11.25
C PHE A 83 -14.10 -2.81 -12.37
N PRO A 84 -13.83 -4.04 -12.84
CA PRO A 84 -14.47 -4.60 -14.03
C PRO A 84 -16.00 -4.77 -13.92
N THR A 85 -16.56 -4.81 -12.71
CA THR A 85 -18.01 -4.89 -12.45
C THR A 85 -18.65 -3.53 -12.13
N GLY A 86 -17.88 -2.47 -12.02
CA GLY A 86 -18.39 -1.15 -11.68
C GLY A 86 -18.60 -0.89 -10.17
N ASP A 87 -18.46 -1.88 -9.30
CA ASP A 87 -18.73 -1.81 -7.85
C ASP A 87 -17.61 -1.09 -7.07
N ARG A 88 -17.21 0.09 -7.53
CA ARG A 88 -16.02 0.82 -7.02
C ARG A 88 -16.05 1.04 -5.51
N GLY A 89 -17.18 1.49 -4.97
CA GLY A 89 -17.30 1.80 -3.55
C GLY A 89 -17.16 0.56 -2.69
N LEU A 90 -17.83 -0.52 -3.07
CA LEU A 90 -17.81 -1.79 -2.33
C LEU A 90 -16.40 -2.42 -2.38
N ILE A 91 -15.79 -2.49 -3.56
CA ILE A 91 -14.44 -3.05 -3.73
C ILE A 91 -13.39 -2.25 -2.94
N GLN A 92 -13.53 -0.92 -2.88
CA GLN A 92 -12.64 -0.10 -2.05
C GLN A 92 -12.90 -0.26 -0.56
N ALA A 93 -14.15 -0.51 -0.14
CA ALA A 93 -14.45 -0.84 1.25
C ALA A 93 -13.84 -2.19 1.67
N THR A 94 -13.81 -3.19 0.78
CA THR A 94 -13.13 -4.46 1.06
C THR A 94 -11.62 -4.29 1.26
N ALA A 95 -10.99 -3.27 0.65
CA ALA A 95 -9.58 -2.97 0.91
C ALA A 95 -9.33 -2.66 2.39
N LEU A 96 -10.24 -1.93 3.06
CA LEU A 96 -10.10 -1.64 4.49
C LEU A 96 -10.14 -2.90 5.35
N TRP A 97 -10.97 -3.89 4.97
CA TRP A 97 -11.01 -5.19 5.63
C TRP A 97 -9.69 -5.96 5.43
N THR A 98 -9.17 -6.04 4.21
CA THR A 98 -7.93 -6.77 3.92
C THR A 98 -6.71 -6.08 4.53
N ASP A 99 -6.66 -4.74 4.46
CA ASP A 99 -5.51 -3.94 4.90
C ASP A 99 -5.43 -3.80 6.43
N ARG A 100 -6.57 -3.85 7.13
CA ARG A 100 -6.61 -3.64 8.59
C ARG A 100 -6.89 -4.90 9.38
N VAL A 101 -7.74 -5.81 8.88
CA VAL A 101 -8.14 -7.02 9.61
C VAL A 101 -7.30 -8.23 9.19
N VAL A 102 -7.33 -8.60 7.90
CA VAL A 102 -6.62 -9.79 7.40
C VAL A 102 -5.11 -9.60 7.53
N PHE A 103 -4.60 -8.41 7.27
CA PHE A 103 -3.19 -8.08 7.43
C PHE A 103 -2.68 -8.27 8.88
N GLN A 104 -3.48 -7.95 9.90
CA GLN A 104 -3.07 -8.17 11.30
C GLN A 104 -2.91 -9.66 11.60
N ALA A 105 -3.80 -10.51 11.07
CA ALA A 105 -3.65 -11.96 11.20
C ALA A 105 -2.37 -12.46 10.50
N ALA A 106 -2.12 -11.98 9.27
CA ALA A 106 -0.89 -12.33 8.53
C ALA A 106 0.38 -11.91 9.28
N VAL A 107 0.43 -10.69 9.82
CA VAL A 107 1.57 -10.18 10.63
C VAL A 107 1.80 -11.06 11.85
N ALA A 108 0.76 -11.35 12.64
CA ALA A 108 0.88 -12.18 13.82
C ALA A 108 1.36 -13.60 13.49
N ILE A 109 0.84 -14.21 12.43
CA ILE A 109 1.23 -15.55 11.96
C ILE A 109 2.71 -15.56 11.53
N ILE A 110 3.10 -14.62 10.67
CA ILE A 110 4.46 -14.58 10.10
C ILE A 110 5.48 -14.33 11.22
N PHE A 111 5.34 -13.23 11.94
CA PHE A 111 6.36 -12.84 12.93
C PHE A 111 6.30 -13.67 14.21
N GLY A 112 5.13 -14.18 14.57
CA GLY A 112 5.00 -15.17 15.63
C GLY A 112 5.61 -16.52 15.24
N GLY A 113 5.43 -16.95 13.99
CA GLY A 113 6.02 -18.18 13.46
C GLY A 113 7.54 -18.09 13.27
N LEU A 114 8.07 -16.93 12.92
CA LEU A 114 9.51 -16.68 12.84
C LEU A 114 10.16 -16.54 14.21
N GLY A 115 9.43 -16.04 15.22
CA GLY A 115 9.92 -15.91 16.58
C GLY A 115 11.28 -15.22 16.69
N ASP A 116 12.26 -15.88 17.28
CA ASP A 116 13.62 -15.36 17.49
C ASP A 116 14.43 -15.18 16.18
N ASN A 117 13.96 -15.69 15.05
CA ASN A 117 14.59 -15.48 13.76
C ASN A 117 14.31 -14.09 13.16
N VAL A 118 13.45 -13.29 13.78
CA VAL A 118 13.21 -11.91 13.34
C VAL A 118 14.41 -11.03 13.74
N PRO A 119 15.08 -10.34 12.79
CA PRO A 119 16.25 -9.53 13.12
C PRO A 119 15.93 -8.42 14.12
N SER A 120 16.77 -8.24 15.15
CA SER A 120 16.55 -7.25 16.19
C SER A 120 16.47 -5.81 15.67
N ALA A 121 17.20 -5.49 14.61
CA ALA A 121 17.11 -4.18 13.95
C ALA A 121 15.73 -3.95 13.32
N PHE A 122 15.11 -4.99 12.76
CA PHE A 122 13.77 -4.93 12.23
C PHE A 122 12.73 -4.74 13.36
N ILE A 123 12.86 -5.47 14.46
CA ILE A 123 11.98 -5.32 15.64
C ILE A 123 12.01 -3.87 16.13
N LYS A 124 13.20 -3.31 16.36
CA LYS A 124 13.37 -1.92 16.81
C LYS A 124 12.74 -0.89 15.83
N ASP A 125 12.92 -1.10 14.54
CA ASP A 125 12.30 -0.23 13.53
C ASP A 125 10.77 -0.31 13.57
N ARG A 126 10.21 -1.51 13.74
CA ARG A 126 8.75 -1.70 13.83
C ARG A 126 8.17 -1.16 15.14
N GLU A 127 8.88 -1.23 16.24
CA GLU A 127 8.51 -0.59 17.50
C GLU A 127 8.45 0.93 17.35
N ALA A 128 9.49 1.52 16.75
CA ALA A 128 9.52 2.95 16.45
C ALA A 128 8.39 3.37 15.50
N LEU A 129 8.09 2.56 14.47
CA LEU A 129 7.00 2.81 13.51
C LEU A 129 5.62 2.72 14.17
N ARG A 130 5.41 1.75 15.07
CA ARG A 130 4.11 1.50 15.72
C ARG A 130 3.87 2.41 16.92
N GLY A 131 4.92 2.94 17.53
CA GLY A 131 4.85 3.63 18.81
C GLY A 131 4.52 2.68 19.98
N GLY A 132 4.94 1.41 19.88
CA GLY A 132 4.67 0.37 20.86
C GLY A 132 5.42 -0.92 20.55
N SER A 133 5.34 -1.90 21.45
CA SER A 133 6.07 -3.17 21.34
C SER A 133 5.77 -3.94 20.06
N PHE A 134 6.81 -4.57 19.50
CA PHE A 134 6.71 -5.59 18.45
C PHE A 134 7.11 -6.94 19.02
N ASP A 135 6.21 -7.52 19.83
CA ASP A 135 6.46 -8.71 20.64
C ASP A 135 6.20 -10.00 19.86
N THR A 136 7.25 -10.60 19.31
CA THR A 136 7.19 -11.86 18.55
C THR A 136 6.77 -13.05 19.41
N ALA A 137 7.03 -13.05 20.71
CA ALA A 137 6.63 -14.14 21.61
C ALA A 137 5.10 -14.13 21.83
N SER A 138 4.52 -12.96 22.12
CA SER A 138 3.06 -12.81 22.20
C SER A 138 2.38 -13.13 20.87
N MET A 139 2.97 -12.72 19.73
CA MET A 139 2.48 -13.12 18.40
C MET A 139 2.55 -14.65 18.24
N GLY A 140 3.63 -15.30 18.68
CA GLY A 140 3.80 -16.76 18.65
C GLY A 140 2.70 -17.50 19.40
N ALA A 141 2.37 -17.03 20.60
CA ALA A 141 1.26 -17.58 21.38
C ALA A 141 -0.11 -17.41 20.69
N ALA A 142 -0.27 -16.36 19.88
CA ALA A 142 -1.51 -16.08 19.14
C ALA A 142 -1.62 -16.85 17.80
N VAL A 143 -0.55 -17.47 17.29
CA VAL A 143 -0.55 -18.16 15.97
C VAL A 143 -1.69 -19.15 15.81
N PRO A 144 -1.99 -20.08 16.74
CA PRO A 144 -3.08 -21.04 16.53
C PRO A 144 -4.45 -20.37 16.35
N HIS A 145 -4.73 -19.31 17.10
CA HIS A 145 -5.96 -18.53 16.96
C HIS A 145 -5.98 -17.79 15.61
N MET A 146 -4.90 -17.11 15.26
CA MET A 146 -4.80 -16.32 14.01
C MET A 146 -4.85 -17.20 12.76
N MET A 147 -4.34 -18.42 12.80
CA MET A 147 -4.50 -19.42 11.73
C MET A 147 -5.98 -19.76 11.50
N GLY A 148 -6.75 -19.93 12.58
CA GLY A 148 -8.21 -20.14 12.49
C GLY A 148 -8.93 -18.92 11.89
N GLN A 149 -8.56 -17.70 12.32
CA GLN A 149 -9.14 -16.46 11.78
C GLN A 149 -8.78 -16.28 10.29
N LEU A 150 -7.51 -16.47 9.93
CA LEU A 150 -7.09 -16.40 8.52
C LEU A 150 -7.88 -17.39 7.66
N ARG A 151 -8.01 -18.65 8.11
CA ARG A 151 -8.79 -19.66 7.38
C ARG A 151 -10.23 -19.22 7.17
N ALA A 152 -10.89 -18.64 8.19
CA ALA A 152 -12.26 -18.13 8.07
C ALA A 152 -12.36 -16.96 7.07
N HIS A 153 -11.39 -16.03 7.09
CA HIS A 153 -11.35 -14.93 6.13
C HIS A 153 -11.14 -15.44 4.69
N VAL A 154 -10.27 -16.42 4.48
CA VAL A 154 -10.02 -16.98 3.14
C VAL A 154 -11.20 -17.85 2.67
N ALA A 155 -11.96 -18.47 3.59
CA ALA A 155 -13.18 -19.20 3.24
C ALA A 155 -14.21 -18.29 2.55
N LEU A 156 -14.31 -17.00 2.92
CA LEU A 156 -15.17 -16.03 2.22
C LEU A 156 -14.76 -15.85 0.75
N LEU A 157 -13.46 -15.90 0.47
CA LEU A 157 -12.95 -15.83 -0.91
C LEU A 157 -13.26 -17.13 -1.67
N ALA A 158 -13.14 -18.29 -1.00
CA ALA A 158 -13.50 -19.58 -1.59
C ALA A 158 -14.99 -19.66 -1.92
N GLU A 159 -15.87 -19.17 -1.04
CA GLU A 159 -17.31 -19.03 -1.29
C GLU A 159 -17.60 -18.12 -2.49
N GLN A 160 -16.87 -17.01 -2.62
CA GLN A 160 -17.00 -16.09 -3.75
C GLN A 160 -16.61 -16.73 -5.09
N LEU A 161 -15.64 -17.65 -5.07
CA LEU A 161 -15.14 -18.37 -6.26
C LEU A 161 -15.94 -19.65 -6.57
N ALA A 162 -16.89 -20.05 -5.71
CA ALA A 162 -17.59 -21.31 -5.81
C ALA A 162 -18.54 -21.43 -7.02
N ASP A 163 -18.94 -20.31 -7.62
CA ASP A 163 -19.75 -20.28 -8.84
C ASP A 163 -18.93 -20.50 -10.13
N GLY A 164 -17.62 -20.72 -10.02
CA GLY A 164 -16.71 -20.99 -11.13
C GLY A 164 -16.11 -19.76 -11.82
N ARG A 165 -16.34 -18.56 -11.27
CA ARG A 165 -15.71 -17.34 -11.80
C ARG A 165 -14.19 -17.40 -11.75
N THR A 166 -13.57 -16.74 -12.72
CA THR A 166 -12.10 -16.74 -12.88
C THR A 166 -11.39 -15.89 -11.82
N PHE A 167 -11.98 -14.73 -11.48
CA PHE A 167 -11.48 -13.78 -10.48
C PHE A 167 -12.60 -13.36 -9.53
N LEU A 168 -12.28 -12.72 -8.41
CA LEU A 168 -13.24 -12.40 -7.35
C LEU A 168 -14.45 -11.58 -7.81
N THR A 169 -14.30 -10.82 -8.91
CA THR A 169 -15.38 -9.99 -9.48
C THR A 169 -15.86 -10.48 -10.87
N GLY A 170 -15.49 -11.67 -11.30
CA GLY A 170 -15.94 -12.26 -12.58
C GLY A 170 -14.79 -12.76 -13.44
N GLU A 171 -14.86 -12.50 -14.77
CA GLU A 171 -13.91 -13.06 -15.74
C GLU A 171 -12.60 -12.26 -15.86
N ARG A 172 -12.58 -11.01 -15.41
CA ARG A 172 -11.41 -10.14 -15.49
C ARG A 172 -10.87 -9.84 -14.09
N PRO A 173 -9.51 -9.78 -13.94
CA PRO A 173 -8.90 -9.41 -12.68
C PRO A 173 -9.19 -7.94 -12.35
N GLY A 174 -9.24 -7.64 -11.05
CA GLY A 174 -9.46 -6.28 -10.57
C GLY A 174 -8.83 -6.03 -9.20
N LEU A 175 -9.16 -4.88 -8.62
CA LEU A 175 -8.65 -4.47 -7.31
C LEU A 175 -9.04 -5.47 -6.19
N ALA A 176 -10.20 -6.12 -6.30
CA ALA A 176 -10.61 -7.13 -5.32
C ALA A 176 -9.59 -8.27 -5.23
N ASP A 177 -9.06 -8.70 -6.39
CA ASP A 177 -8.03 -9.73 -6.44
C ASP A 177 -6.72 -9.24 -5.84
N ALA A 178 -6.23 -8.06 -6.22
CA ALA A 178 -5.01 -7.49 -5.67
C ALA A 178 -5.10 -7.29 -4.14
N ASN A 179 -6.25 -6.80 -3.63
CA ASN A 179 -6.49 -6.60 -2.20
C ASN A 179 -6.47 -7.90 -1.39
N SER A 180 -6.97 -9.00 -1.96
CA SER A 180 -7.06 -10.28 -1.25
C SER A 180 -5.78 -11.11 -1.41
N TYR A 181 -5.13 -11.02 -2.58
CA TYR A 181 -3.94 -11.78 -2.93
C TYR A 181 -2.73 -11.43 -2.06
N TYR A 182 -2.42 -10.15 -1.85
CA TYR A 182 -1.16 -9.72 -1.27
C TYR A 182 -0.89 -10.27 0.15
N ASN A 183 -1.93 -10.49 0.95
CA ASN A 183 -1.80 -11.08 2.28
C ASN A 183 -1.38 -12.55 2.21
N LEU A 184 -1.98 -13.33 1.29
CA LEU A 184 -1.67 -14.74 1.12
C LEU A 184 -0.29 -14.91 0.47
N TRP A 185 0.05 -14.03 -0.49
CA TRP A 185 1.39 -13.93 -1.05
C TRP A 185 2.44 -13.65 0.03
N PHE A 186 2.14 -12.72 0.96
CA PHE A 186 3.06 -12.38 2.05
C PHE A 186 3.32 -13.58 2.97
N ILE A 187 2.27 -14.32 3.33
CA ILE A 187 2.40 -15.54 4.13
C ILE A 187 3.23 -16.59 3.38
N ARG A 188 2.89 -16.87 2.12
CA ARG A 188 3.64 -17.83 1.29
C ARG A 188 5.12 -17.50 1.21
N SER A 189 5.44 -16.23 1.05
CA SER A 189 6.81 -15.76 0.86
C SER A 189 7.62 -15.71 2.15
N ALA A 190 7.00 -15.26 3.26
CA ALA A 190 7.70 -14.99 4.51
C ALA A 190 7.65 -16.16 5.51
N TYR A 191 6.55 -16.93 5.54
CA TYR A 191 6.38 -18.07 6.45
C TYR A 191 5.56 -19.19 5.79
N PRO A 192 6.14 -19.96 4.85
CA PRO A 192 5.44 -21.01 4.10
C PRO A 192 4.68 -22.04 4.93
N PRO A 193 5.13 -22.44 6.15
CA PRO A 193 4.36 -23.41 6.95
C PRO A 193 2.92 -23.00 7.25
N ALA A 194 2.61 -21.69 7.22
CA ALA A 194 1.26 -21.19 7.48
C ALA A 194 0.30 -21.29 6.28
N THR A 195 0.76 -21.69 5.10
CA THR A 195 -0.11 -21.89 3.93
C THR A 195 -1.17 -22.97 4.16
N THR A 196 -0.94 -23.87 5.12
CA THR A 196 -1.93 -24.88 5.55
C THR A 196 -3.25 -24.27 6.01
N ALA A 197 -3.28 -22.99 6.36
CA ALA A 197 -4.53 -22.29 6.69
C ALA A 197 -5.47 -22.15 5.48
N PHE A 198 -4.94 -22.16 4.26
CA PHE A 198 -5.75 -21.86 3.06
C PHE A 198 -5.50 -22.76 1.85
N ASP A 199 -4.36 -23.49 1.76
CA ASP A 199 -4.04 -24.33 0.59
C ASP A 199 -5.08 -25.44 0.32
N GLN A 200 -5.80 -25.87 1.36
CA GLN A 200 -6.85 -26.90 1.26
C GLN A 200 -8.24 -26.33 0.95
N LEU A 201 -8.40 -25.01 0.92
CA LEU A 201 -9.70 -24.41 0.59
C LEU A 201 -9.94 -24.48 -0.93
N PRO A 202 -11.15 -24.87 -1.35
CA PRO A 202 -11.44 -25.02 -2.78
C PRO A 202 -11.22 -23.72 -3.53
N HIS A 203 -10.73 -23.82 -4.77
CA HIS A 203 -10.52 -22.72 -5.71
C HIS A 203 -9.40 -21.72 -5.34
N ILE A 204 -8.94 -21.68 -4.09
CA ILE A 204 -7.97 -20.69 -3.61
C ILE A 204 -6.59 -20.88 -4.28
N GLY A 205 -6.09 -22.12 -4.36
CA GLY A 205 -4.80 -22.41 -4.99
C GLY A 205 -4.76 -21.94 -6.45
N ASP A 206 -5.75 -22.33 -7.24
CA ASP A 206 -5.83 -21.99 -8.65
C ASP A 206 -6.01 -20.48 -8.87
N TRP A 207 -6.82 -19.83 -8.02
CA TRP A 207 -7.00 -18.38 -8.07
C TRP A 207 -5.69 -17.64 -7.74
N LEU A 208 -4.95 -18.05 -6.71
CA LEU A 208 -3.64 -17.48 -6.37
C LEU A 208 -2.65 -17.58 -7.54
N GLU A 209 -2.62 -18.72 -8.23
CA GLU A 209 -1.74 -18.88 -9.40
C GLU A 209 -2.20 -18.02 -10.59
N ARG A 210 -3.51 -17.87 -10.82
CA ARG A 210 -4.02 -16.93 -11.83
C ARG A 210 -3.63 -15.50 -11.56
N VAL A 211 -3.78 -15.03 -10.30
CA VAL A 211 -3.36 -13.66 -9.93
C VAL A 211 -1.85 -13.51 -10.05
N ARG A 212 -1.07 -14.48 -9.62
CA ARG A 212 0.40 -14.48 -9.79
C ARG A 212 0.81 -14.37 -11.26
N ALA A 213 0.11 -15.06 -12.15
CA ALA A 213 0.39 -15.08 -13.59
C ALA A 213 0.14 -13.75 -14.29
N ILE A 214 -0.63 -12.81 -13.69
CA ILE A 214 -0.80 -11.44 -14.20
C ILE A 214 0.55 -10.72 -14.26
N GLY A 215 1.43 -11.00 -13.30
CA GLY A 215 2.71 -10.31 -13.16
C GLY A 215 2.57 -8.86 -12.69
N HIS A 216 3.57 -8.05 -12.99
CA HIS A 216 3.71 -6.71 -12.43
C HIS A 216 3.81 -5.60 -13.49
N GLY A 217 3.42 -5.87 -14.74
CA GLY A 217 3.62 -4.93 -15.87
C GLY A 217 5.09 -4.84 -16.30
N GLU A 218 5.48 -3.72 -16.88
CA GLU A 218 6.83 -3.51 -17.41
C GLU A 218 7.69 -2.74 -16.39
N ARG A 219 8.45 -3.48 -15.59
CA ARG A 219 9.32 -2.93 -14.55
C ARG A 219 10.68 -2.50 -15.09
N ALA A 220 11.13 -1.30 -14.76
CA ALA A 220 12.50 -0.83 -14.95
C ALA A 220 13.10 -0.40 -13.61
N GLU A 221 14.41 -0.55 -13.40
CA GLU A 221 15.08 -0.05 -12.20
C GLU A 221 15.35 1.46 -12.31
N VAL A 222 15.08 2.19 -11.24
CA VAL A 222 15.37 3.62 -11.11
C VAL A 222 16.04 3.86 -9.76
N SER A 223 17.16 4.61 -9.76
CA SER A 223 17.83 4.92 -8.51
C SER A 223 17.06 5.98 -7.69
N ARG A 224 17.28 6.00 -6.39
CA ARG A 224 16.67 6.98 -5.46
C ARG A 224 17.09 8.41 -5.81
N GLU A 225 18.34 8.60 -6.21
CA GLU A 225 18.87 9.89 -6.67
C GLU A 225 18.18 10.36 -7.96
N ALA A 226 17.93 9.44 -8.91
CA ALA A 226 17.19 9.77 -10.12
C ALA A 226 15.73 10.15 -9.82
N ALA A 227 15.10 9.50 -8.84
CA ALA A 227 13.76 9.86 -8.39
C ALA A 227 13.71 11.27 -7.77
N LEU A 228 14.69 11.64 -6.94
CA LEU A 228 14.83 13.01 -6.43
C LEU A 228 15.04 14.04 -7.55
N ASP A 229 15.91 13.73 -8.50
CA ASP A 229 16.19 14.56 -9.67
C ASP A 229 14.92 14.84 -10.51
N ILE A 230 14.04 13.81 -10.66
CA ILE A 230 12.76 13.93 -11.35
C ILE A 230 11.84 14.88 -10.58
N ALA A 231 11.73 14.74 -9.25
CA ALA A 231 10.92 15.63 -8.44
C ALA A 231 11.43 17.08 -8.55
N HIS A 232 12.73 17.30 -8.38
CA HIS A 232 13.34 18.62 -8.42
C HIS A 232 13.16 19.35 -9.76
N LYS A 233 13.08 18.61 -10.87
CA LYS A 233 12.93 19.13 -12.23
C LYS A 233 11.48 19.24 -12.69
N SER A 234 10.53 18.84 -11.87
CA SER A 234 9.11 18.81 -12.20
C SER A 234 8.32 19.87 -11.42
N GLU A 235 7.22 20.32 -12.01
CA GLU A 235 6.22 21.15 -11.33
C GLU A 235 5.08 20.25 -10.80
N PRO A 236 4.69 20.36 -9.53
CA PRO A 236 3.57 19.59 -9.01
C PRO A 236 2.24 20.10 -9.54
N LEU A 237 1.23 19.23 -9.60
CA LEU A 237 -0.10 19.58 -10.06
C LEU A 237 -0.77 20.60 -9.13
N ALA A 238 -1.50 21.53 -9.73
CA ALA A 238 -2.39 22.42 -8.98
C ALA A 238 -3.58 21.63 -8.42
N GLY A 239 -3.91 21.86 -7.15
CA GLY A 239 -5.04 21.22 -6.47
C GLY A 239 -6.24 22.16 -6.31
N THR A 240 -7.39 21.59 -5.99
CA THR A 240 -8.59 22.29 -5.52
C THR A 240 -8.89 21.87 -4.09
N ILE A 241 -9.44 22.79 -3.29
CA ILE A 241 -9.76 22.54 -1.88
C ILE A 241 -11.26 22.44 -1.73
N ALA A 242 -11.73 21.34 -1.13
CA ALA A 242 -13.13 21.12 -0.83
C ALA A 242 -13.67 22.13 0.20
N THR A 243 -14.94 22.46 0.10
CA THR A 243 -15.58 23.48 0.95
C THR A 243 -15.43 23.19 2.45
N GLN A 244 -15.51 21.94 2.87
CA GLN A 244 -15.34 21.53 4.27
C GLN A 244 -13.93 21.85 4.83
N ASP A 245 -12.93 21.96 3.98
CA ASP A 245 -11.54 22.27 4.35
C ASP A 245 -11.14 23.71 4.08
N ALA A 246 -12.06 24.55 3.60
CA ALA A 246 -11.79 25.95 3.22
C ALA A 246 -11.11 26.77 4.33
N LYS A 247 -11.37 26.45 5.61
CA LYS A 247 -10.74 27.10 6.77
C LYS A 247 -9.22 26.89 6.83
N HIS A 248 -8.71 25.80 6.20
CA HIS A 248 -7.29 25.43 6.16
C HIS A 248 -6.63 25.84 4.83
N ALA A 249 -7.38 26.36 3.87
CA ALA A 249 -6.88 26.71 2.54
C ALA A 249 -5.67 27.66 2.62
N GLY A 250 -4.55 27.25 1.99
CA GLY A 250 -3.32 28.04 1.98
C GLY A 250 -2.59 28.16 3.33
N LYS A 251 -3.08 27.46 4.37
CA LYS A 251 -2.43 27.46 5.69
C LYS A 251 -1.50 26.26 5.84
N GLN A 252 -0.53 26.43 6.75
CA GLN A 252 0.27 25.32 7.24
C GLN A 252 -0.61 24.34 8.01
N VAL A 253 -0.56 23.07 7.65
CA VAL A 253 -1.26 21.97 8.32
C VAL A 253 -0.32 20.80 8.56
N THR A 254 -0.72 19.93 9.46
CA THR A 254 -0.03 18.68 9.77
C THR A 254 -0.93 17.51 9.41
N ILE A 255 -0.41 16.57 8.62
CA ILE A 255 -1.10 15.33 8.26
C ILE A 255 -0.42 14.16 8.97
N ALA A 256 -1.21 13.30 9.59
CA ALA A 256 -0.73 12.08 10.23
C ALA A 256 -1.72 10.93 10.03
N ALA A 257 -1.21 9.69 9.99
CA ALA A 257 -2.06 8.50 10.00
C ALA A 257 -2.75 8.34 11.37
N ASP A 258 -3.97 7.77 11.39
CA ASP A 258 -4.77 7.55 12.60
C ASP A 258 -4.50 6.20 13.29
N ASP A 259 -3.83 5.28 12.59
CA ASP A 259 -3.55 3.91 13.08
C ASP A 259 -2.12 3.77 13.66
N TYR A 260 -1.13 3.48 12.84
CA TYR A 260 0.28 3.36 13.22
C TYR A 260 1.16 4.15 12.25
N GLY A 261 2.46 4.34 12.59
CA GLY A 261 3.37 5.15 11.75
C GLY A 261 2.83 6.58 11.62
N ARG A 262 2.55 7.19 12.77
CA ARG A 262 1.97 8.52 12.90
C ARG A 262 2.99 9.63 12.70
N ASP A 263 3.99 9.37 11.87
CA ASP A 263 4.96 10.39 11.49
C ASP A 263 4.22 11.56 10.84
N GLN A 264 4.46 12.76 11.39
CA GLN A 264 3.78 13.97 10.96
C GLN A 264 4.39 14.53 9.69
N VAL A 265 3.56 14.88 8.73
CA VAL A 265 3.97 15.59 7.52
C VAL A 265 3.37 16.98 7.53
N CYS A 266 4.24 18.00 7.58
CA CYS A 266 3.85 19.41 7.59
C CYS A 266 3.93 19.99 6.18
N GLY A 267 2.95 20.82 5.81
CA GLY A 267 2.94 21.52 4.53
C GLY A 267 1.75 22.46 4.40
N VAL A 268 1.73 23.26 3.34
CA VAL A 268 0.61 24.15 3.02
C VAL A 268 -0.49 23.35 2.34
N LEU A 269 -1.72 23.39 2.87
CA LEU A 269 -2.87 22.74 2.24
C LEU A 269 -3.13 23.37 0.86
N VAL A 270 -3.02 22.57 -0.20
CA VAL A 270 -3.21 22.99 -1.60
C VAL A 270 -4.28 22.18 -2.33
N GLY A 271 -4.74 21.09 -1.75
CA GLY A 271 -5.80 20.26 -2.34
C GLY A 271 -6.52 19.41 -1.31
N SER A 272 -7.82 19.21 -1.49
CA SER A 272 -8.59 18.25 -0.71
C SER A 272 -9.89 17.87 -1.40
N SER A 273 -10.39 16.68 -1.05
CA SER A 273 -11.70 16.17 -1.46
C SER A 273 -12.23 15.19 -0.41
N GLU A 274 -13.32 14.49 -0.70
CA GLU A 274 -13.81 13.35 0.08
C GLU A 274 -12.84 12.17 0.07
N HIS A 275 -11.83 12.18 -0.80
CA HIS A 275 -10.96 11.04 -1.03
C HIS A 275 -9.49 11.30 -0.73
N HIS A 276 -9.04 12.56 -0.74
CA HIS A 276 -7.63 12.90 -0.54
C HIS A 276 -7.43 14.22 0.19
N ILE A 277 -6.22 14.39 0.72
CA ILE A 277 -5.66 15.63 1.27
C ILE A 277 -4.30 15.82 0.63
N SER A 278 -3.97 17.04 0.18
CA SER A 278 -2.72 17.34 -0.52
C SER A 278 -2.04 18.55 0.12
N VAL A 279 -0.77 18.38 0.49
CA VAL A 279 0.05 19.44 1.09
C VAL A 279 1.29 19.69 0.25
N ARG A 280 1.56 20.97 0.01
CA ARG A 280 2.76 21.44 -0.67
C ARG A 280 3.89 21.66 0.35
N ARG A 281 5.06 21.16 0.02
CA ARG A 281 6.29 21.30 0.81
C ARG A 281 7.42 21.81 -0.07
N GLU A 282 8.40 22.39 0.57
CA GLU A 282 9.70 22.70 0.01
C GLU A 282 10.76 21.86 0.72
N ASP A 283 11.62 21.22 -0.04
CA ASP A 283 12.73 20.42 0.49
C ASP A 283 14.04 20.81 -0.21
N PRO A 284 15.16 20.95 0.52
CA PRO A 284 16.43 21.36 -0.09
C PRO A 284 16.95 20.44 -1.20
N ILE A 285 16.56 19.16 -1.18
CA ILE A 285 17.02 18.15 -2.13
C ILE A 285 15.94 17.84 -3.17
N ALA A 286 14.72 17.59 -2.75
CA ALA A 286 13.60 17.24 -3.64
C ALA A 286 12.99 18.46 -4.35
N GLY A 287 13.27 19.70 -3.88
CA GLY A 287 12.62 20.90 -4.38
C GLY A 287 11.18 21.04 -3.88
N GLN A 288 10.33 21.67 -4.68
CA GLN A 288 8.91 21.81 -4.37
C GLN A 288 8.16 20.55 -4.75
N VAL A 289 7.52 19.91 -3.78
CA VAL A 289 6.70 18.71 -3.98
C VAL A 289 5.31 18.89 -3.39
N VAL A 290 4.32 18.18 -3.95
CA VAL A 290 3.00 18.02 -3.35
C VAL A 290 2.82 16.58 -2.89
N VAL A 291 2.58 16.41 -1.59
CA VAL A 291 2.37 15.10 -0.97
C VAL A 291 0.88 14.88 -0.78
N HIS A 292 0.38 13.78 -1.31
CA HIS A 292 -1.02 13.41 -1.33
C HIS A 292 -1.27 12.23 -0.38
N PHE A 293 -2.29 12.35 0.45
CA PHE A 293 -2.73 11.33 1.41
C PHE A 293 -4.19 10.95 1.15
N PRO A 294 -4.63 9.73 1.43
CA PRO A 294 -6.06 9.43 1.43
C PRO A 294 -6.75 10.17 2.56
N ARG A 295 -8.06 10.43 2.42
CA ARG A 295 -8.86 11.02 3.50
C ARG A 295 -9.12 10.00 4.61
N ILE A 296 -9.45 8.76 4.24
CA ILE A 296 -9.71 7.70 5.21
C ILE A 296 -8.39 7.27 5.84
N GLY A 297 -8.32 7.33 7.17
CA GLY A 297 -7.16 6.89 7.94
C GLY A 297 -6.12 7.97 8.18
N TYR A 298 -6.44 9.25 7.89
CA TYR A 298 -5.51 10.38 8.10
C TYR A 298 -6.22 11.58 8.73
N SER A 299 -5.59 12.17 9.75
CA SER A 299 -6.00 13.43 10.34
C SER A 299 -5.39 14.62 9.62
N ILE A 300 -6.04 15.79 9.74
CA ILE A 300 -5.56 17.10 9.36
C ILE A 300 -5.69 18.05 10.54
N ASP A 301 -4.58 18.61 10.99
CA ASP A 301 -4.49 19.52 12.10
C ASP A 301 -3.82 20.83 11.66
N SER A 302 -4.21 22.00 12.27
CA SER A 302 -3.70 23.33 11.91
C SER A 302 -3.38 24.16 13.14
#